data_e8d34b80733629d0f4cfd4ec6d2882e0
#
_entry.id   e8d34b80733629d0f4cfd4ec6d2882e0
#
_cell.length_a   1.000
_cell.length_b   1.000
_cell.length_c   1.000
_cell.angle_alpha   90.00
_cell.angle_beta   90.00
_cell.angle_gamma   90.00
#
_symmetry.space_group_name_H-M   'P 1'
#
loop_
_entity.id
_entity.type
_entity.pdbx_description
1 polymer ?
#
loop_
_entity_poly.entity_id
_entity_poly.type
_entity_poly.pdbx_seq_one_letter_code
_entity_poly.pdbx_strand_id
1 'polypeptide(L)'
;MLELNRIYQGDCRKLLKLLDNECIDLVCSDVAYPVQARGGRSNMSGYWTDIQTRKGKIFKSNDIDISEYINELYRVLKDKSHCYLMCNDYNLM
;
A
#
# COMPACT_ATOMS: atom_id res chain seq x y z
N MET A 1 19.42 11.16 1.66
CA MET A 1 19.17 9.73 1.53
C MET A 1 18.66 9.15 2.81
N LEU A 2 17.74 8.21 2.71
CA LEU A 2 17.19 7.58 3.91
C LEU A 2 18.19 6.61 4.53
N GLU A 3 18.13 6.48 5.85
CA GLU A 3 19.03 5.59 6.57
C GLU A 3 18.47 4.18 6.63
N LEU A 4 19.37 3.20 6.71
CA LEU A 4 19.00 1.80 6.87
C LEU A 4 18.43 1.53 8.26
N ASN A 5 17.61 0.50 8.35
CA ASN A 5 17.06 0.02 9.63
C ASN A 5 16.25 1.07 10.35
N ARG A 6 15.54 1.89 9.60
CA ARG A 6 14.67 2.91 10.17
C ARG A 6 13.30 2.87 9.54
N ILE A 7 12.31 3.26 10.31
CA ILE A 7 10.94 3.40 9.85
C ILE A 7 10.68 4.88 9.61
N TYR A 8 10.18 5.20 8.42
CA TYR A 8 9.87 6.56 8.05
C TYR A 8 8.37 6.69 7.83
N GLN A 9 7.77 7.65 8.50
CA GLN A 9 6.35 7.94 8.33
C GLN A 9 6.21 9.11 7.36
N GLY A 10 5.36 8.94 6.36
CA GLY A 10 5.13 9.99 5.39
C GLY A 10 4.48 9.48 4.13
N ASP A 11 4.31 10.38 3.20
CA ASP A 11 3.73 10.06 1.90
C ASP A 11 4.79 9.32 1.06
N CYS A 12 4.48 8.08 0.70
CA CYS A 12 5.41 7.25 -0.05
C CYS A 12 5.80 7.87 -1.39
N ARG A 13 4.92 8.64 -2.01
CA ARG A 13 5.23 9.30 -3.28
C ARG A 13 6.38 10.29 -3.13
N LYS A 14 6.52 10.85 -1.95
CA LYS A 14 7.60 11.80 -1.66
C LYS A 14 8.84 11.08 -1.13
N LEU A 15 8.62 10.13 -0.21
CA LEU A 15 9.74 9.44 0.43
C LEU A 15 10.51 8.56 -0.55
N LEU A 16 9.83 7.90 -1.46
CA LEU A 16 10.51 7.05 -2.44
C LEU A 16 11.48 7.84 -3.30
N LYS A 17 11.17 9.10 -3.57
CA LYS A 17 12.06 9.94 -4.37
C LYS A 17 13.38 10.25 -3.70
N LEU A 18 13.46 10.03 -2.40
CA LEU A 18 14.69 10.24 -1.65
C LEU A 18 15.65 9.05 -1.76
N LEU A 19 15.20 7.95 -2.34
CA LEU A 19 16.02 6.77 -2.53
C LEU A 19 16.70 6.79 -3.88
N ASP A 20 17.90 6.23 -3.92
CA ASP A 20 18.64 6.10 -5.17
C ASP A 20 18.07 4.99 -6.03
N ASN A 21 18.44 4.98 -7.30
CA ASN A 21 18.07 3.90 -8.20
C ASN A 21 18.71 2.59 -7.73
N GLU A 22 17.96 1.51 -7.88
CA GLU A 22 18.47 0.16 -7.66
C GLU A 22 19.19 -0.01 -6.33
N CYS A 23 18.57 0.51 -5.26
CA CYS A 23 19.17 0.42 -3.93
C CYS A 23 18.38 -0.50 -2.98
N ILE A 24 17.23 -1.00 -3.40
CA ILE A 24 16.36 -1.82 -2.55
C ILE A 24 16.39 -3.26 -3.01
N ASP A 25 16.55 -4.17 -2.07
CA ASP A 25 16.63 -5.60 -2.37
C ASP A 25 15.26 -6.28 -2.45
N LEU A 26 14.28 -5.75 -1.74
CA LEU A 26 12.95 -6.38 -1.66
C LEU A 26 11.91 -5.34 -1.32
N VAL A 27 10.78 -5.40 -2.01
CA VAL A 27 9.59 -4.65 -1.62
C VAL A 27 8.51 -5.64 -1.21
N CYS A 28 7.90 -5.39 -0.07
CA CYS A 28 6.74 -6.16 0.40
C CYS A 28 5.78 -5.16 1.01
N SER A 29 4.63 -4.98 0.38
CA SER A 29 3.72 -3.91 0.77
C SER A 29 2.28 -4.33 0.65
N ASP A 30 1.47 -3.83 1.57
CA ASP A 30 0.03 -3.92 1.51
C ASP A 30 -0.46 -2.60 0.92
N VAL A 31 -0.70 -2.61 -0.39
CA VAL A 31 -1.01 -1.37 -1.09
C VAL A 31 -2.43 -0.90 -0.77
N ALA A 32 -2.62 0.41 -0.90
CA ALA A 32 -3.95 0.98 -0.74
C ALA A 32 -4.82 0.56 -1.92
N TYR A 33 -5.95 -0.03 -1.63
CA TYR A 33 -6.93 -0.42 -2.64
C TYR A 33 -8.33 -0.14 -2.09
N PRO A 34 -9.32 0.04 -2.97
CA PRO A 34 -10.67 0.33 -2.51
C PRO A 34 -11.20 -0.79 -1.63
N VAL A 35 -11.70 -0.43 -0.46
CA VAL A 35 -12.30 -1.38 0.46
C VAL A 35 -13.77 -1.56 0.07
N GLN A 36 -14.15 -2.81 -0.18
CA GLN A 36 -15.53 -3.13 -0.52
C GLN A 36 -16.35 -3.25 0.74
N ALA A 37 -17.13 -2.25 1.02
CA ALA A 37 -18.00 -2.23 2.19
C ALA A 37 -19.23 -3.08 1.91
N ARG A 38 -19.11 -4.37 2.15
CA ARG A 38 -20.22 -5.30 1.95
C ARG A 38 -20.80 -5.70 3.29
N GLY A 39 -21.46 -4.81 3.94
CA GLY A 39 -21.89 -5.03 5.29
C GLY A 39 -22.59 -6.36 5.52
N GLY A 40 -22.31 -6.99 6.63
CA GLY A 40 -23.10 -8.07 7.17
C GLY A 40 -22.94 -9.44 6.55
N ARG A 41 -21.95 -9.67 5.77
CA ARG A 41 -21.81 -10.97 5.11
C ARG A 41 -21.33 -12.05 6.05
N SER A 42 -20.44 -11.73 6.93
CA SER A 42 -19.97 -12.64 7.96
C SER A 42 -19.83 -11.86 9.24
N ASN A 43 -19.83 -12.58 10.36
CA ASN A 43 -19.81 -11.91 11.64
C ASN A 43 -18.61 -10.99 11.80
N MET A 44 -17.44 -11.48 11.46
CA MET A 44 -16.25 -10.65 11.59
C MET A 44 -16.18 -9.58 10.52
N SER A 45 -16.43 -9.96 9.30
CA SER A 45 -16.45 -9.01 8.21
C SER A 45 -17.50 -7.95 8.41
N GLY A 46 -18.67 -8.35 8.89
CA GLY A 46 -19.75 -7.42 9.15
C GLY A 46 -19.38 -6.38 10.20
N TYR A 47 -18.74 -6.82 11.24
CA TYR A 47 -18.31 -5.91 12.30
C TYR A 47 -17.34 -4.84 11.78
N TRP A 48 -16.32 -5.28 11.09
CA TRP A 48 -15.34 -4.34 10.55
C TRP A 48 -15.93 -3.44 9.48
N THR A 49 -16.75 -4.01 8.63
CA THR A 49 -17.40 -3.24 7.58
C THR A 49 -18.32 -2.18 8.18
N ASP A 50 -19.05 -2.56 9.23
CA ASP A 50 -19.96 -1.63 9.89
C ASP A 50 -19.19 -0.45 10.50
N ILE A 51 -18.08 -0.74 11.15
CA ILE A 51 -17.25 0.31 11.71
C ILE A 51 -16.74 1.23 10.61
N GLN A 52 -16.28 0.65 9.52
CA GLN A 52 -15.77 1.43 8.38
C GLN A 52 -16.85 2.31 7.79
N THR A 53 -18.04 1.74 7.62
CA THR A 53 -19.15 2.47 7.03
C THR A 53 -19.58 3.63 7.92
N ARG A 54 -19.67 3.39 9.21
CA ARG A 54 -20.12 4.42 10.14
C ARG A 54 -19.15 5.58 10.25
N LYS A 55 -17.87 5.28 10.22
CA LYS A 55 -16.83 6.31 10.36
C LYS A 55 -16.39 6.87 9.03
N GLY A 56 -17.00 6.46 7.96
CA GLY A 56 -16.55 6.83 6.65
C GLY A 56 -15.24 6.10 6.32
N LYS A 57 -14.25 6.82 5.91
CA LYS A 57 -12.96 6.20 5.61
C LYS A 57 -12.20 5.95 6.90
N ILE A 58 -11.92 4.69 7.19
CA ILE A 58 -11.04 4.36 8.29
C ILE A 58 -9.63 4.82 8.00
N PHE A 59 -9.18 4.61 6.76
CA PHE A 59 -7.83 4.95 6.34
C PHE A 59 -7.89 6.15 5.44
N LYS A 60 -7.55 7.32 5.99
CA LYS A 60 -7.56 8.54 5.20
C LYS A 60 -6.57 8.49 4.05
N SER A 61 -5.52 7.70 4.21
CA SER A 61 -4.50 7.56 3.19
C SER A 61 -4.79 6.44 2.18
N ASN A 62 -5.97 5.83 2.28
CA ASN A 62 -6.31 4.71 1.41
C ASN A 62 -6.80 5.15 0.04
N ASP A 63 -6.61 6.40 -0.30
CA ASP A 63 -7.01 6.95 -1.60
C ASP A 63 -5.84 7.12 -2.56
N ILE A 64 -4.63 6.72 -2.15
CA ILE A 64 -3.47 6.76 -3.05
C ILE A 64 -3.47 5.49 -3.89
N ASP A 65 -3.59 5.67 -5.19
CA ASP A 65 -3.56 4.54 -6.10
C ASP A 65 -2.12 4.10 -6.36
N ILE A 66 -1.93 2.79 -6.53
CA ILE A 66 -0.60 2.25 -6.76
C ILE A 66 0.04 2.81 -8.03
N SER A 67 -0.77 3.18 -9.01
CA SER A 67 -0.24 3.77 -10.24
C SER A 67 0.57 5.04 -9.98
N GLU A 68 0.35 5.68 -8.83
CA GLU A 68 1.04 6.91 -8.50
C GLU A 68 2.46 6.67 -7.99
N TYR A 69 2.81 5.44 -7.62
CA TYR A 69 4.15 5.17 -7.09
C TYR A 69 4.77 3.87 -7.59
N ILE A 70 4.08 3.11 -8.43
CA ILE A 70 4.62 1.83 -8.92
C ILE A 70 5.91 2.03 -9.72
N ASN A 71 6.00 3.12 -10.46
CA ASN A 71 7.20 3.40 -11.23
C ASN A 71 8.38 3.70 -10.31
N GLU A 72 8.13 4.33 -9.17
CA GLU A 72 9.18 4.59 -8.21
C GLU A 72 9.63 3.31 -7.51
N LEU A 73 8.71 2.39 -7.26
CA LEU A 73 9.08 1.09 -6.72
C LEU A 73 9.99 0.35 -7.69
N TYR A 74 9.65 0.39 -8.96
CA TYR A 74 10.48 -0.24 -9.99
C TYR A 74 11.86 0.40 -10.03
N ARG A 75 11.92 1.72 -9.95
CA ARG A 75 13.18 2.46 -10.03
C ARG A 75 14.13 2.11 -8.89
N VAL A 76 13.61 2.01 -7.68
CA VAL A 76 14.46 1.78 -6.50
C VAL A 76 14.84 0.31 -6.31
N LEU A 77 14.11 -0.62 -6.92
CA LEU A 77 14.42 -2.04 -6.80
C LEU A 77 15.63 -2.38 -7.65
N LYS A 78 16.48 -3.23 -7.09
CA LYS A 78 17.62 -3.77 -7.83
C LYS A 78 17.13 -4.71 -8.92
N ASP A 79 17.95 -4.84 -9.96
CA ASP A 79 17.67 -5.78 -11.03
C ASP A 79 17.56 -7.20 -10.47
N LYS A 80 16.62 -7.97 -11.00
CA LYS A 80 16.38 -9.37 -10.58
C LYS A 80 15.97 -9.51 -9.14
N SER A 81 15.38 -8.48 -8.57
CA SER A 81 14.80 -8.54 -7.23
C SER A 81 13.30 -8.80 -7.31
N HIS A 82 12.64 -8.86 -6.16
CA HIS A 82 11.22 -9.19 -6.08
C HIS A 82 10.43 -8.08 -5.42
N CYS A 83 9.17 -7.98 -5.84
CA CYS A 83 8.24 -7.04 -5.26
C CYS A 83 6.93 -7.78 -5.00
N TYR A 84 6.54 -7.84 -3.73
CA TYR A 84 5.29 -8.49 -3.32
C TYR A 84 4.30 -7.43 -2.90
N LEU A 85 3.16 -7.40 -3.57
CA LEU A 85 2.11 -6.44 -3.28
C LEU A 85 0.83 -7.21 -2.94
N MET A 86 0.28 -6.91 -1.78
CA MET A 86 -0.98 -7.54 -1.36
C MET A 86 -2.15 -6.78 -1.97
N CYS A 87 -3.15 -7.53 -2.39
CA CYS A 87 -4.38 -6.93 -2.89
C CYS A 87 -5.54 -7.89 -2.66
N ASN A 88 -6.75 -7.38 -2.80
CA ASN A 88 -7.92 -8.24 -2.72
C ASN A 88 -8.31 -8.73 -4.12
N ASP A 89 -9.31 -9.63 -4.18
CA ASP A 89 -9.72 -10.23 -5.45
C ASP A 89 -10.23 -9.20 -6.45
N TYR A 90 -10.88 -8.16 -5.96
CA TYR A 90 -11.43 -7.12 -6.83
C TYR A 90 -10.36 -6.30 -7.53
N ASN A 91 -9.22 -6.17 -6.90
CA ASN A 91 -8.16 -5.29 -7.39
C ASN A 91 -7.00 -6.06 -8.01
N LEU A 92 -7.14 -7.37 -8.16
CA LEU A 92 -6.09 -8.20 -8.70
C LEU A 92 -5.85 -7.97 -10.18
N MET A 93 -6.87 -7.52 -10.89
CA MET A 93 -6.80 -7.30 -12.34
C MET A 93 -6.42 -5.86 -12.71
#